data_3aec87587d84b51779c3e8ea6f4b0f90
#
_entry.id   3aec87587d84b51779c3e8ea6f4b0f90
#
_cell.length_a   1.000
_cell.length_b   1.000
_cell.length_c   1.000
_cell.angle_alpha   90.00
_cell.angle_beta   90.00
_cell.angle_gamma   90.00
#
_symmetry.space_group_name_H-M   'P 1'
#
loop_
_entity.id
_entity.type
_entity.pdbx_description
1 polymer ?
#
loop_
_entity_poly.entity_id
_entity_poly.type
_entity_poly.pdbx_seq_one_letter_code
_entity_poly.pdbx_strand_id
1 'polypeptide(L)'
;MKIVHLCLASFFVDNYTYQENLLPKYHKMAGHDVTIIASLVSFSEKGKPIILPGESIYETQEGCRVYRVDYKRPFYFFNRLLRRYNKLQSLLDKERPDMIFIHGVQFANVSIILKYKKKYPSVRILCDNHADWINSARNLLSKKILHGIIWRYYANKIEPYVTRFYGVTPLRCEFLKKMYNIPSSKVSLLVMGVDDWGIPWENRNAIHMKIRNQLNIAPSDFLIITGGKIDERKNIHLLMEAVLNSFESNIHLVVFGNIAPEMKKKIDSLEDNEKIHYVGWLSSEKTIEYFFASDLAVFPGTHSVLWEQAVGIGIPSIFKYWDGMTHVDLGGNCLFLFENSSEEISKKNKFSFFKRDKVFRNEENSFLFRS
;
A
#
# COMPACT_ATOMS: atom_id res chain seq x y z
N MET A 1 6.53 11.73 23.14
CA MET A 1 6.82 10.31 23.48
C MET A 1 7.95 9.81 22.58
N LYS A 2 8.67 8.79 23.02
CA LYS A 2 9.57 8.03 22.16
C LYS A 2 8.83 6.87 21.51
N ILE A 3 8.81 6.84 20.20
CA ILE A 3 8.12 5.81 19.41
C ILE A 3 9.13 5.05 18.57
N VAL A 4 9.11 3.72 18.67
CA VAL A 4 9.91 2.85 17.79
C VAL A 4 8.96 2.12 16.84
N HIS A 5 9.16 2.31 15.55
CA HIS A 5 8.53 1.55 14.49
C HIS A 5 9.39 0.36 14.09
N LEU A 6 8.83 -0.85 14.15
CA LEU A 6 9.52 -2.08 13.77
C LEU A 6 9.04 -2.54 12.39
N CYS A 7 9.77 -2.22 11.33
CA CYS A 7 9.52 -2.64 9.96
C CYS A 7 10.33 -3.92 9.63
N LEU A 8 10.07 -4.99 10.38
CA LEU A 8 10.80 -6.26 10.31
C LEU A 8 10.04 -7.37 9.58
N ALA A 9 8.72 -7.25 9.49
CA ALA A 9 7.87 -8.17 8.74
C ALA A 9 7.40 -7.58 7.39
N SER A 10 7.44 -6.27 7.26
CA SER A 10 7.09 -5.48 6.09
C SER A 10 8.31 -4.77 5.50
N PHE A 11 8.10 -3.99 4.44
CA PHE A 11 9.15 -3.21 3.79
C PHE A 11 9.14 -1.78 4.35
N PHE A 12 10.29 -1.29 4.72
CA PHE A 12 10.53 0.14 4.81
C PHE A 12 11.42 0.53 3.62
N VAL A 13 10.89 1.35 2.74
CA VAL A 13 11.58 1.79 1.52
C VAL A 13 11.66 3.30 1.55
N ASP A 14 12.88 3.84 1.51
CA ASP A 14 13.07 5.28 1.58
C ASP A 14 12.34 6.00 0.44
N ASN A 15 11.74 7.14 0.75
CA ASN A 15 10.98 7.99 -0.18
C ASN A 15 9.72 7.33 -0.79
N TYR A 16 9.17 6.31 -0.12
CA TYR A 16 7.87 5.73 -0.49
C TYR A 16 6.76 6.24 0.44
N THR A 17 5.51 6.13 -0.02
CA THR A 17 4.31 6.51 0.72
C THR A 17 3.54 5.29 1.25
N TYR A 18 4.30 4.29 1.73
CA TYR A 18 3.70 3.15 2.43
C TYR A 18 3.36 3.54 3.87
N GLN A 19 2.50 2.78 4.51
CA GLN A 19 2.13 3.03 5.90
C GLN A 19 3.34 3.00 6.84
N GLU A 20 4.34 2.17 6.52
CA GLU A 20 5.61 2.09 7.22
C GLU A 20 6.45 3.36 7.14
N ASN A 21 6.18 4.22 6.15
CA ASN A 21 6.77 5.54 5.97
C ASN A 21 5.88 6.64 6.56
N LEU A 22 4.58 6.60 6.26
CA LEU A 22 3.66 7.66 6.63
C LEU A 22 3.42 7.74 8.14
N LEU A 23 3.18 6.61 8.83
CA LEU A 23 2.97 6.65 10.27
C LEU A 23 4.16 7.24 11.05
N PRO A 24 5.44 6.83 10.79
CA PRO A 24 6.59 7.50 11.40
C PRO A 24 6.67 8.99 11.09
N LYS A 25 6.43 9.39 9.82
CA LYS A 25 6.41 10.79 9.39
C LYS A 25 5.40 11.59 10.21
N TYR A 26 4.15 11.16 10.26
CA TYR A 26 3.10 11.87 10.98
C TYR A 26 3.31 11.86 12.50
N HIS A 27 3.83 10.79 13.08
CA HIS A 27 4.25 10.79 14.48
C HIS A 27 5.36 11.82 14.74
N LYS A 28 6.32 11.95 13.83
CA LYS A 28 7.39 12.95 13.94
C LYS A 28 6.83 14.36 13.85
N MET A 29 5.94 14.63 12.89
CA MET A 29 5.25 15.91 12.73
C MET A 29 4.40 16.28 13.96
N ALA A 30 3.82 15.29 14.63
CA ALA A 30 3.11 15.46 15.90
C ALA A 30 4.05 15.71 17.10
N GLY A 31 5.34 15.93 16.88
CA GLY A 31 6.33 16.27 17.91
C GLY A 31 6.84 15.07 18.70
N HIS A 32 6.74 13.85 18.20
CA HIS A 32 7.29 12.66 18.85
C HIS A 32 8.75 12.43 18.45
N ASP A 33 9.53 11.79 19.34
CA ASP A 33 10.86 11.26 19.02
C ASP A 33 10.69 9.90 18.37
N VAL A 34 10.98 9.82 17.05
CA VAL A 34 10.64 8.64 16.24
C VAL A 34 11.89 7.94 15.74
N THR A 35 11.94 6.64 15.99
CA THR A 35 12.99 5.73 15.49
C THR A 35 12.35 4.60 14.70
N ILE A 36 12.94 4.27 13.56
CA ILE A 36 12.55 3.17 12.69
C ILE A 36 13.64 2.09 12.74
N ILE A 37 13.27 0.86 13.06
CA ILE A 37 14.15 -0.31 12.96
C ILE A 37 13.63 -1.15 11.80
N ALA A 38 14.38 -1.18 10.70
CA ALA A 38 13.98 -1.80 9.45
C ALA A 38 14.94 -2.90 9.01
N SER A 39 14.43 -3.89 8.27
CA SER A 39 15.24 -4.90 7.61
C SER A 39 16.08 -4.31 6.48
N LEU A 40 17.00 -5.13 5.91
CA LEU A 40 17.78 -4.76 4.73
C LEU A 40 16.95 -4.89 3.42
N VAL A 41 15.72 -5.36 3.48
CA VAL A 41 14.86 -5.48 2.30
C VAL A 41 14.37 -4.09 1.89
N SER A 42 14.59 -3.75 0.63
CA SER A 42 14.21 -2.47 0.02
C SER A 42 13.84 -2.67 -1.44
N PHE A 43 13.65 -1.57 -2.18
CA PHE A 43 13.44 -1.58 -3.62
C PHE A 43 14.50 -0.71 -4.30
N SER A 44 14.89 -1.11 -5.52
CA SER A 44 15.71 -0.28 -6.40
C SER A 44 14.90 0.90 -6.94
N GLU A 45 15.57 1.87 -7.55
CA GLU A 45 14.91 2.99 -8.26
C GLU A 45 13.88 2.55 -9.31
N LYS A 46 14.03 1.34 -9.84
CA LYS A 46 13.08 0.72 -10.79
C LYS A 46 11.99 -0.11 -10.09
N GLY A 47 11.81 0.02 -8.77
CA GLY A 47 10.79 -0.71 -8.00
C GLY A 47 11.00 -2.22 -7.89
N LYS A 48 12.23 -2.75 -8.15
CA LYS A 48 12.55 -4.17 -7.98
C LYS A 48 13.02 -4.44 -6.55
N PRO A 49 12.56 -5.54 -5.90
CA PRO A 49 13.04 -5.91 -4.57
C PRO A 49 14.56 -6.14 -4.57
N ILE A 50 15.24 -5.51 -3.61
CA ILE A 50 16.68 -5.65 -3.39
C ILE A 50 16.97 -5.89 -1.90
N ILE A 51 18.18 -6.36 -1.63
CA ILE A 51 18.73 -6.39 -0.27
C ILE A 51 19.85 -5.36 -0.22
N LEU A 52 19.76 -4.42 0.70
CA LEU A 52 20.79 -3.41 0.93
C LEU A 52 22.12 -4.08 1.33
N PRO A 53 23.26 -3.47 1.01
CA PRO A 53 24.56 -4.12 1.16
C PRO A 53 24.96 -4.40 2.62
N GLY A 54 24.35 -3.69 3.58
CA GLY A 54 24.66 -3.89 5.00
C GLY A 54 23.87 -3.00 5.93
N GLU A 55 24.12 -3.17 7.23
CA GLU A 55 23.53 -2.35 8.28
C GLU A 55 23.97 -0.89 8.16
N SER A 56 23.05 0.02 8.41
CA SER A 56 23.30 1.46 8.36
C SER A 56 22.45 2.21 9.37
N ILE A 57 22.87 3.42 9.68
CA ILE A 57 22.15 4.37 10.53
C ILE A 57 22.10 5.69 9.78
N TYR A 58 20.91 6.23 9.63
CA TYR A 58 20.68 7.52 8.96
C TYR A 58 19.37 8.14 9.46
N GLU A 59 19.06 9.32 8.97
CA GLU A 59 17.79 10.00 9.23
C GLU A 59 16.99 10.16 7.92
N THR A 60 15.67 10.04 8.02
CA THR A 60 14.77 10.38 6.90
C THR A 60 14.72 11.89 6.70
N GLN A 61 14.14 12.35 5.61
CA GLN A 61 13.95 13.78 5.35
C GLN A 61 13.14 14.48 6.46
N GLU A 62 12.22 13.75 7.10
CA GLU A 62 11.41 14.23 8.21
C GLU A 62 12.15 14.18 9.55
N GLY A 63 13.38 13.69 9.58
CA GLY A 63 14.21 13.59 10.79
C GLY A 63 13.88 12.39 11.69
N CYS A 64 13.31 11.32 11.13
CA CYS A 64 13.18 10.03 11.83
C CYS A 64 14.50 9.25 11.73
N ARG A 65 15.02 8.79 12.88
CA ARG A 65 16.22 7.95 12.90
C ARG A 65 15.92 6.54 12.38
N VAL A 66 16.72 6.04 11.45
CA VAL A 66 16.56 4.71 10.86
C VAL A 66 17.76 3.83 11.21
N TYR A 67 17.49 2.64 11.72
CA TYR A 67 18.44 1.55 11.88
C TYR A 67 18.11 0.44 10.90
N ARG A 68 18.97 0.17 9.92
CA ARG A 68 18.90 -1.02 9.07
C ARG A 68 19.60 -2.17 9.75
N VAL A 69 18.91 -3.29 9.96
CA VAL A 69 19.41 -4.45 10.71
C VAL A 69 19.45 -5.71 9.83
N ASP A 70 20.55 -6.46 9.95
CA ASP A 70 20.72 -7.72 9.22
C ASP A 70 20.13 -8.90 9.99
N TYR A 71 19.93 -10.00 9.28
CA TYR A 71 19.47 -11.25 9.85
C TYR A 71 20.52 -11.87 10.78
N LYS A 72 20.06 -12.59 11.78
CA LYS A 72 20.93 -13.24 12.76
C LYS A 72 21.84 -14.28 12.12
N ARG A 73 23.10 -14.36 12.57
CA ARG A 73 24.08 -15.40 12.24
C ARG A 73 24.37 -16.26 13.48
N PRO A 74 24.75 -17.52 13.36
CA PRO A 74 24.81 -18.35 12.15
C PRO A 74 23.40 -18.74 11.62
N PHE A 75 23.34 -19.54 10.54
CA PHE A 75 22.10 -19.99 9.91
C PHE A 75 21.30 -18.89 9.21
N TYR A 76 21.98 -18.08 8.44
CA TYR A 76 21.43 -16.90 7.77
C TYR A 76 20.11 -17.18 7.00
N PHE A 77 20.07 -18.23 6.15
CA PHE A 77 18.88 -18.58 5.38
C PHE A 77 17.67 -18.90 6.26
N PHE A 78 17.87 -19.69 7.32
CA PHE A 78 16.82 -20.03 8.26
C PHE A 78 16.34 -18.82 9.05
N ASN A 79 17.26 -17.96 9.49
CA ASN A 79 16.92 -16.73 10.19
C ASN A 79 16.23 -15.72 9.28
N ARG A 80 16.59 -15.68 7.98
CA ARG A 80 15.89 -14.88 6.98
C ARG A 80 14.46 -15.40 6.77
N LEU A 81 14.25 -16.71 6.64
CA LEU A 81 12.92 -17.30 6.50
C LEU A 81 12.01 -16.97 7.70
N LEU A 82 12.56 -17.04 8.91
CA LEU A 82 11.85 -16.72 10.14
C LEU A 82 11.91 -15.25 10.52
N ARG A 83 12.55 -14.40 9.70
CA ARG A 83 12.71 -12.98 9.96
C ARG A 83 13.26 -12.71 11.36
N ARG A 84 14.42 -13.33 11.69
CA ARG A 84 15.16 -13.14 12.92
C ARG A 84 16.33 -12.20 12.67
N TYR A 85 16.40 -11.12 13.43
CA TYR A 85 17.34 -10.04 13.24
C TYR A 85 18.33 -9.92 14.39
N ASN A 86 19.51 -9.38 14.07
CA ASN A 86 20.51 -8.99 15.06
C ASN A 86 20.10 -7.69 15.77
N LYS A 87 20.79 -7.39 16.85
CA LYS A 87 20.79 -6.08 17.54
C LYS A 87 19.44 -5.56 18.04
N LEU A 88 18.30 -6.21 17.77
CA LEU A 88 16.99 -5.69 18.16
C LEU A 88 16.91 -5.40 19.67
N GLN A 89 17.43 -6.29 20.53
CA GLN A 89 17.42 -6.10 21.97
C GLN A 89 18.23 -4.85 22.39
N SER A 90 19.47 -4.73 21.90
CA SER A 90 20.34 -3.59 22.21
C SER A 90 19.80 -2.26 21.71
N LEU A 91 19.14 -2.27 20.55
CA LEU A 91 18.47 -1.07 20.00
C LEU A 91 17.28 -0.65 20.85
N LEU A 92 16.43 -1.57 21.27
CA LEU A 92 15.31 -1.26 22.18
C LEU A 92 15.82 -0.76 23.54
N ASP A 93 16.88 -1.38 24.10
CA ASP A 93 17.47 -0.94 25.36
C ASP A 93 18.17 0.44 25.24
N LYS A 94 18.68 0.79 24.06
CA LYS A 94 19.27 2.10 23.75
C LYS A 94 18.20 3.18 23.60
N GLU A 95 17.20 2.91 22.76
CA GLU A 95 16.16 3.90 22.41
C GLU A 95 15.16 4.12 23.54
N ARG A 96 14.90 3.11 24.38
CA ARG A 96 13.92 3.15 25.49
C ARG A 96 12.57 3.73 25.07
N PRO A 97 11.87 3.12 24.08
CA PRO A 97 10.60 3.63 23.61
C PRO A 97 9.51 3.57 24.68
N ASP A 98 8.62 4.57 24.66
CA ASP A 98 7.34 4.57 25.36
C ASP A 98 6.29 3.75 24.60
N MET A 99 6.45 3.67 23.27
CA MET A 99 5.58 2.90 22.40
C MET A 99 6.39 2.16 21.32
N ILE A 100 6.02 0.91 21.08
CA ILE A 100 6.52 0.10 19.97
C ILE A 100 5.36 -0.15 19.01
N PHE A 101 5.50 0.31 17.77
CA PHE A 101 4.58 0.02 16.68
C PHE A 101 5.20 -1.03 15.76
N ILE A 102 4.56 -2.19 15.66
CA ILE A 102 5.05 -3.34 14.91
C ILE A 102 4.32 -3.40 13.57
N HIS A 103 5.05 -3.20 12.48
CA HIS A 103 4.51 -3.36 11.12
C HIS A 103 4.56 -4.83 10.70
N GLY A 104 3.44 -5.53 10.95
CA GLY A 104 3.27 -6.95 10.68
C GLY A 104 3.75 -7.90 11.78
N VAL A 105 2.91 -8.86 12.13
CA VAL A 105 3.21 -9.88 13.18
C VAL A 105 4.11 -11.02 12.68
N GLN A 106 4.47 -11.04 11.40
CA GLN A 106 5.12 -12.16 10.73
C GLN A 106 6.65 -12.12 10.90
N PHE A 107 7.14 -12.16 12.14
CA PHE A 107 8.58 -12.25 12.46
C PHE A 107 8.83 -12.96 13.79
N ALA A 108 9.98 -13.60 13.93
CA ALA A 108 10.25 -14.50 15.04
C ALA A 108 10.97 -13.84 16.25
N ASN A 109 11.36 -12.56 16.17
CA ASN A 109 11.97 -11.84 17.30
C ASN A 109 10.98 -11.39 18.39
N VAL A 110 9.76 -11.89 18.36
CA VAL A 110 8.70 -11.59 19.33
C VAL A 110 9.17 -11.76 20.78
N SER A 111 9.97 -12.80 21.06
CA SER A 111 10.52 -13.03 22.41
C SER A 111 11.38 -11.87 22.94
N ILE A 112 12.06 -11.13 22.07
CA ILE A 112 12.84 -9.94 22.45
C ILE A 112 11.90 -8.82 22.89
N ILE A 113 10.80 -8.59 22.15
CA ILE A 113 9.80 -7.58 22.50
C ILE A 113 9.12 -7.92 23.82
N LEU A 114 8.80 -9.20 24.04
CA LEU A 114 8.23 -9.67 25.32
C LEU A 114 9.18 -9.47 26.50
N LYS A 115 10.48 -9.76 26.31
CA LYS A 115 11.51 -9.51 27.30
C LYS A 115 11.61 -8.03 27.63
N TYR A 116 11.55 -7.16 26.60
CA TYR A 116 11.56 -5.71 26.77
C TYR A 116 10.28 -5.24 27.53
N LYS A 117 9.08 -5.69 27.14
CA LYS A 117 7.82 -5.36 27.82
C LYS A 117 7.81 -5.80 29.28
N LYS A 118 8.39 -6.96 29.62
CA LYS A 118 8.54 -7.40 31.01
C LYS A 118 9.48 -6.50 31.83
N LYS A 119 10.56 -6.02 31.21
CA LYS A 119 11.51 -5.09 31.85
C LYS A 119 10.92 -3.69 32.02
N TYR A 120 10.11 -3.25 31.05
CA TYR A 120 9.45 -1.94 31.03
C TYR A 120 7.93 -2.09 30.85
N PRO A 121 7.18 -2.36 31.95
CA PRO A 121 5.74 -2.69 31.85
C PRO A 121 4.86 -1.56 31.30
N SER A 122 5.28 -0.30 31.40
CA SER A 122 4.54 0.86 30.89
C SER A 122 4.57 0.98 29.36
N VAL A 123 5.52 0.35 28.66
CA VAL A 123 5.63 0.46 27.19
C VAL A 123 4.34 -0.03 26.52
N ARG A 124 3.81 0.74 25.58
CA ARG A 124 2.65 0.34 24.77
C ARG A 124 3.11 -0.40 23.53
N ILE A 125 2.40 -1.46 23.15
CA ILE A 125 2.69 -2.23 21.94
C ILE A 125 1.44 -2.20 21.07
N LEU A 126 1.60 -1.67 19.86
CA LEU A 126 0.60 -1.69 18.80
C LEU A 126 1.14 -2.52 17.63
N CYS A 127 0.26 -3.12 16.86
CA CYS A 127 0.66 -3.93 15.73
C CYS A 127 -0.32 -3.78 14.57
N ASP A 128 0.16 -3.60 13.36
CA ASP A 128 -0.67 -3.69 12.16
C ASP A 128 -0.52 -5.04 11.44
N ASN A 129 -1.34 -5.25 10.42
CA ASN A 129 -1.31 -6.44 9.57
C ASN A 129 -1.67 -6.09 8.14
N HIS A 130 -0.75 -6.44 7.23
CA HIS A 130 -0.89 -6.28 5.79
C HIS A 130 -1.15 -7.61 5.07
N ALA A 131 -1.13 -8.74 5.80
CA ALA A 131 -1.36 -10.07 5.22
C ALA A 131 -2.85 -10.42 5.15
N ASP A 132 -3.24 -11.09 4.06
CA ASP A 132 -4.56 -11.65 3.84
C ASP A 132 -4.48 -12.94 2.99
N TRP A 133 -5.64 -13.52 2.67
CA TRP A 133 -5.71 -14.74 1.85
C TRP A 133 -5.41 -14.49 0.36
N ILE A 134 -5.52 -13.25 -0.10
CA ILE A 134 -5.31 -12.87 -1.51
C ILE A 134 -3.83 -12.59 -1.78
N ASN A 135 -3.13 -11.93 -0.83
CA ASN A 135 -1.75 -11.50 -1.03
C ASN A 135 -0.70 -12.46 -0.44
N SER A 136 -0.96 -13.11 0.71
CA SER A 136 0.04 -13.85 1.47
C SER A 136 -0.28 -15.34 1.66
N ALA A 137 -1.47 -15.69 2.15
CA ALA A 137 -1.88 -17.08 2.41
C ALA A 137 -2.55 -17.72 1.17
N ARG A 138 -1.90 -17.63 0.00
CA ARG A 138 -2.48 -17.93 -1.31
C ARG A 138 -2.54 -19.42 -1.66
N ASN A 139 -1.60 -20.21 -1.19
CA ASN A 139 -1.51 -21.63 -1.44
C ASN A 139 -1.57 -22.44 -0.14
N LEU A 140 -1.78 -23.76 -0.27
CA LEU A 140 -1.95 -24.65 0.89
C LEU A 140 -0.76 -24.60 1.86
N LEU A 141 0.47 -24.57 1.34
CA LEU A 141 1.68 -24.51 2.17
C LEU A 141 1.76 -23.19 2.94
N SER A 142 1.59 -22.06 2.25
CA SER A 142 1.57 -20.74 2.89
C SER A 142 0.42 -20.64 3.89
N LYS A 143 -0.78 -21.07 3.51
CA LYS A 143 -1.97 -20.97 4.38
C LYS A 143 -1.86 -21.87 5.61
N LYS A 144 -1.55 -23.16 5.45
CA LYS A 144 -1.58 -24.14 6.55
C LYS A 144 -0.33 -24.12 7.41
N ILE A 145 0.85 -24.03 6.82
CA ILE A 145 2.12 -24.13 7.56
C ILE A 145 2.61 -22.73 7.95
N LEU A 146 2.88 -21.87 6.97
CA LEU A 146 3.52 -20.59 7.26
C LEU A 146 2.61 -19.69 8.11
N HIS A 147 1.36 -19.45 7.67
CA HIS A 147 0.42 -18.61 8.41
C HIS A 147 -0.33 -19.39 9.50
N GLY A 148 -0.79 -20.60 9.22
CA GLY A 148 -1.61 -21.39 10.14
C GLY A 148 -0.87 -21.93 11.35
N ILE A 149 0.46 -22.14 11.25
CA ILE A 149 1.27 -22.66 12.35
C ILE A 149 2.31 -21.61 12.78
N ILE A 150 3.26 -21.26 11.90
CA ILE A 150 4.45 -20.49 12.29
C ILE A 150 4.06 -19.08 12.73
N TRP A 151 3.44 -18.29 11.84
CA TRP A 151 3.09 -16.90 12.16
C TRP A 151 1.96 -16.82 13.19
N ARG A 152 1.01 -17.75 13.17
CA ARG A 152 -0.01 -17.85 14.21
C ARG A 152 0.62 -18.06 15.60
N TYR A 153 1.62 -18.95 15.72
CA TYR A 153 2.33 -19.15 16.98
C TYR A 153 2.94 -17.83 17.51
N TYR A 154 3.66 -17.08 16.67
CA TYR A 154 4.27 -15.82 17.08
C TYR A 154 3.23 -14.72 17.38
N ALA A 155 2.18 -14.65 16.59
CA ALA A 155 1.08 -13.72 16.81
C ALA A 155 0.38 -13.98 18.16
N ASN A 156 0.05 -15.23 18.48
CA ASN A 156 -0.56 -15.60 19.77
C ASN A 156 0.41 -15.39 20.95
N LYS A 157 1.70 -15.60 20.74
CA LYS A 157 2.70 -15.38 21.79
C LYS A 157 2.80 -13.91 22.20
N ILE A 158 2.64 -12.97 21.28
CA ILE A 158 2.70 -11.53 21.57
C ILE A 158 1.32 -10.96 21.96
N GLU A 159 0.22 -11.58 21.55
CA GLU A 159 -1.15 -11.10 21.71
C GLU A 159 -1.47 -10.57 23.11
N PRO A 160 -1.12 -11.27 24.23
CA PRO A 160 -1.46 -10.77 25.57
C PRO A 160 -0.85 -9.42 25.92
N TYR A 161 0.23 -9.04 25.26
CA TYR A 161 1.01 -7.83 25.52
C TYR A 161 0.72 -6.70 24.53
N VAL A 162 0.02 -6.98 23.43
CA VAL A 162 -0.38 -5.99 22.44
C VAL A 162 -1.68 -5.32 22.88
N THR A 163 -1.67 -4.00 22.92
CA THR A 163 -2.83 -3.19 23.27
C THR A 163 -3.90 -3.25 22.17
N ARG A 164 -3.47 -3.17 20.90
CA ARG A 164 -4.36 -3.18 19.73
C ARG A 164 -3.67 -3.74 18.50
N PHE A 165 -4.38 -4.57 17.77
CA PHE A 165 -4.01 -4.99 16.40
C PHE A 165 -4.85 -4.23 15.39
N TYR A 166 -4.23 -3.83 14.30
CA TYR A 166 -4.89 -3.12 13.23
C TYR A 166 -4.82 -3.92 11.93
N GLY A 167 -5.95 -4.17 11.29
CA GLY A 167 -5.95 -4.57 9.89
C GLY A 167 -6.05 -3.34 9.01
N VAL A 168 -5.22 -3.23 7.97
CA VAL A 168 -5.25 -2.06 7.08
C VAL A 168 -6.40 -2.11 6.05
N THR A 169 -7.16 -3.20 6.04
CA THR A 169 -8.45 -3.35 5.36
C THR A 169 -9.36 -4.23 6.21
N PRO A 170 -10.68 -4.24 6.01
CA PRO A 170 -11.59 -5.14 6.73
C PRO A 170 -11.22 -6.62 6.55
N LEU A 171 -10.81 -7.04 5.34
CA LEU A 171 -10.33 -8.41 5.09
C LEU A 171 -9.09 -8.76 5.93
N ARG A 172 -8.19 -7.81 6.15
CA ARG A 172 -6.99 -7.99 6.98
C ARG A 172 -7.31 -8.00 8.48
N CYS A 173 -8.38 -7.33 8.90
CA CYS A 173 -8.93 -7.53 10.25
C CYS A 173 -9.47 -8.94 10.43
N GLU A 174 -10.23 -9.45 9.45
CA GLU A 174 -10.73 -10.83 9.48
C GLU A 174 -9.60 -11.86 9.44
N PHE A 175 -8.54 -11.57 8.71
CA PHE A 175 -7.35 -12.43 8.67
C PHE A 175 -6.69 -12.55 10.06
N LEU A 176 -6.53 -11.45 10.79
CA LEU A 176 -6.05 -11.48 12.18
C LEU A 176 -6.92 -12.37 13.06
N LYS A 177 -8.25 -12.23 12.98
CA LYS A 177 -9.20 -12.99 13.77
C LYS A 177 -9.20 -14.48 13.42
N LYS A 178 -9.38 -14.80 12.13
CA LYS A 178 -9.58 -16.17 11.66
C LYS A 178 -8.27 -16.95 11.48
N MET A 179 -7.22 -16.31 10.92
CA MET A 179 -5.96 -16.99 10.66
C MET A 179 -5.08 -17.07 11.91
N TYR A 180 -4.97 -15.97 12.64
CA TYR A 180 -4.09 -15.89 13.81
C TYR A 180 -4.83 -16.03 15.14
N ASN A 181 -6.16 -16.15 15.13
CA ASN A 181 -6.97 -16.32 16.33
C ASN A 181 -6.81 -15.15 17.33
N ILE A 182 -6.66 -13.92 16.83
CA ILE A 182 -6.60 -12.73 17.68
C ILE A 182 -8.04 -12.37 18.12
N PRO A 183 -8.28 -12.10 19.42
CA PRO A 183 -9.59 -11.71 19.91
C PRO A 183 -10.15 -10.49 19.19
N SER A 184 -11.44 -10.55 18.80
CA SER A 184 -12.09 -9.46 18.08
C SER A 184 -12.06 -8.14 18.84
N SER A 185 -12.10 -8.17 20.18
CA SER A 185 -12.00 -6.99 21.05
C SER A 185 -10.66 -6.26 20.94
N LYS A 186 -9.62 -6.91 20.43
CA LYS A 186 -8.28 -6.33 20.20
C LYS A 186 -8.03 -5.93 18.76
N VAL A 187 -8.94 -6.20 17.83
CA VAL A 187 -8.75 -5.90 16.40
C VAL A 187 -9.55 -4.66 16.01
N SER A 188 -8.91 -3.73 15.35
CA SER A 188 -9.52 -2.51 14.77
C SER A 188 -9.06 -2.30 13.33
N LEU A 189 -9.81 -1.53 12.58
CA LEU A 189 -9.44 -1.08 11.24
C LEU A 189 -8.52 0.14 11.36
N LEU A 190 -7.43 0.15 10.60
CA LEU A 190 -6.56 1.31 10.39
C LEU A 190 -6.33 1.43 8.88
N VAL A 191 -7.20 2.14 8.20
CA VAL A 191 -7.16 2.28 6.75
C VAL A 191 -5.89 3.03 6.35
N MET A 192 -5.27 2.59 5.26
CA MET A 192 -4.22 3.37 4.62
C MET A 192 -4.83 4.62 4.00
N GLY A 193 -4.09 5.72 3.99
CA GLY A 193 -4.54 6.98 3.44
C GLY A 193 -3.63 7.49 2.33
N VAL A 194 -3.81 8.74 1.99
CA VAL A 194 -2.90 9.52 1.13
C VAL A 194 -2.06 10.44 2.00
N ASP A 195 -0.82 10.71 1.59
CA ASP A 195 0.04 11.71 2.24
C ASP A 195 -0.41 13.12 1.84
N ASP A 196 -1.37 13.65 2.57
CA ASP A 196 -2.02 14.92 2.29
C ASP A 196 -1.07 16.14 2.40
N TRP A 197 -0.09 16.04 3.29
CA TRP A 197 0.87 17.13 3.54
C TRP A 197 1.73 17.49 2.33
N GLY A 198 2.10 16.50 1.51
CA GLY A 198 2.96 16.70 0.34
C GLY A 198 2.18 16.98 -0.96
N ILE A 199 0.84 17.05 -0.91
CA ILE A 199 0.03 17.20 -2.11
C ILE A 199 -0.10 18.67 -2.49
N PRO A 200 0.31 19.07 -3.72
CA PRO A 200 0.26 20.46 -4.18
C PRO A 200 -1.16 20.87 -4.63
N TRP A 201 -2.13 20.87 -3.71
CA TRP A 201 -3.54 21.17 -3.99
C TRP A 201 -3.76 22.48 -4.72
N GLU A 202 -3.01 23.52 -4.34
CA GLU A 202 -3.10 24.87 -4.95
C GLU A 202 -2.73 24.87 -6.43
N ASN A 203 -1.87 23.93 -6.84
CA ASN A 203 -1.38 23.81 -8.20
C ASN A 203 -2.15 22.77 -9.05
N ARG A 204 -3.23 22.18 -8.51
CA ARG A 204 -3.98 21.09 -9.16
C ARG A 204 -4.34 21.40 -10.60
N ASN A 205 -4.92 22.58 -10.87
CA ASN A 205 -5.34 22.97 -12.24
C ASN A 205 -4.15 23.14 -13.19
N ALA A 206 -3.07 23.74 -12.71
CA ALA A 206 -1.86 23.94 -13.51
C ALA A 206 -1.20 22.58 -13.86
N ILE A 207 -1.14 21.66 -12.88
CA ILE A 207 -0.63 20.30 -13.06
C ILE A 207 -1.52 19.53 -14.03
N HIS A 208 -2.85 19.59 -13.87
CA HIS A 208 -3.82 18.98 -14.77
C HIS A 208 -3.56 19.36 -16.23
N MET A 209 -3.49 20.65 -16.52
CA MET A 209 -3.21 21.15 -17.88
C MET A 209 -1.85 20.74 -18.38
N LYS A 210 -0.82 20.80 -17.53
CA LYS A 210 0.57 20.42 -17.89
C LYS A 210 0.66 18.97 -18.34
N ILE A 211 0.11 18.04 -17.55
CA ILE A 211 0.19 16.60 -17.84
C ILE A 211 -0.61 16.26 -19.10
N ARG A 212 -1.81 16.82 -19.26
CA ARG A 212 -2.62 16.60 -20.48
C ARG A 212 -1.92 17.11 -21.73
N ASN A 213 -1.31 18.30 -21.68
CA ASN A 213 -0.52 18.84 -22.79
C ASN A 213 0.68 17.94 -23.12
N GLN A 214 1.38 17.40 -22.11
CA GLN A 214 2.51 16.48 -22.31
C GLN A 214 2.08 15.17 -23.01
N LEU A 215 0.85 14.74 -22.81
CA LEU A 215 0.28 13.54 -23.42
C LEU A 215 -0.50 13.83 -24.71
N ASN A 216 -0.55 15.08 -25.18
CA ASN A 216 -1.35 15.54 -26.31
C ASN A 216 -2.86 15.22 -26.17
N ILE A 217 -3.39 15.31 -24.95
CA ILE A 217 -4.79 15.06 -24.61
C ILE A 217 -5.53 16.39 -24.55
N ALA A 218 -6.60 16.53 -25.33
CA ALA A 218 -7.41 17.75 -25.33
C ALA A 218 -8.17 17.92 -23.98
N PRO A 219 -8.48 19.17 -23.60
CA PRO A 219 -9.26 19.44 -22.37
C PRO A 219 -10.64 18.78 -22.36
N SER A 220 -11.21 18.53 -23.53
CA SER A 220 -12.51 17.88 -23.70
C SER A 220 -12.48 16.35 -23.65
N ASP A 221 -11.29 15.76 -23.75
CA ASP A 221 -11.12 14.31 -23.78
C ASP A 221 -11.24 13.73 -22.39
N PHE A 222 -11.56 12.45 -22.31
CA PHE A 222 -11.73 11.74 -21.04
C PHE A 222 -10.49 10.90 -20.75
N LEU A 223 -9.82 11.19 -19.62
CA LEU A 223 -8.58 10.52 -19.24
C LEU A 223 -8.82 9.55 -18.08
N ILE A 224 -8.58 8.28 -18.34
CA ILE A 224 -8.57 7.20 -17.35
C ILE A 224 -7.14 6.97 -16.87
N ILE A 225 -6.98 6.63 -15.60
CA ILE A 225 -5.69 6.21 -15.04
C ILE A 225 -5.76 4.85 -14.36
N THR A 226 -4.72 4.06 -14.55
CA THR A 226 -4.47 2.81 -13.81
C THR A 226 -2.99 2.59 -13.62
N GLY A 227 -2.61 1.73 -12.65
CA GLY A 227 -1.18 1.45 -12.48
C GLY A 227 -0.83 0.55 -11.30
N GLY A 228 0.47 0.54 -11.01
CA GLY A 228 1.12 -0.30 -10.01
C GLY A 228 1.93 -1.43 -10.63
N LYS A 229 2.02 -2.59 -9.97
CA LYS A 229 2.66 -3.76 -10.57
C LYS A 229 1.73 -4.35 -11.64
N ILE A 230 2.15 -4.34 -12.90
CA ILE A 230 1.37 -4.85 -14.03
C ILE A 230 1.62 -6.36 -14.15
N ASP A 231 0.95 -7.15 -13.31
CA ASP A 231 0.90 -8.61 -13.38
C ASP A 231 -0.54 -9.08 -13.74
N GLU A 232 -0.71 -10.37 -14.05
CA GLU A 232 -1.97 -10.94 -14.48
C GLU A 232 -3.13 -10.64 -13.51
N ARG A 233 -2.87 -10.63 -12.19
CA ARG A 233 -3.87 -10.41 -11.15
C ARG A 233 -4.41 -8.97 -11.09
N LYS A 234 -3.70 -8.04 -11.70
CA LYS A 234 -4.13 -6.63 -11.78
C LYS A 234 -5.12 -6.36 -12.90
N ASN A 235 -5.27 -7.29 -13.84
CA ASN A 235 -6.23 -7.20 -14.96
C ASN A 235 -6.11 -5.90 -15.79
N ILE A 236 -4.95 -5.22 -15.74
CA ILE A 236 -4.75 -3.94 -16.48
C ILE A 236 -4.91 -4.15 -17.97
N HIS A 237 -4.49 -5.30 -18.50
CA HIS A 237 -4.69 -5.66 -19.90
C HIS A 237 -6.18 -5.68 -20.31
N LEU A 238 -7.09 -6.10 -19.43
CA LEU A 238 -8.55 -6.09 -19.72
C LEU A 238 -9.09 -4.66 -19.80
N LEU A 239 -8.55 -3.73 -19.01
CA LEU A 239 -8.89 -2.33 -19.12
C LEU A 239 -8.35 -1.72 -20.43
N MET A 240 -7.11 -2.06 -20.82
CA MET A 240 -6.54 -1.64 -22.10
C MET A 240 -7.40 -2.13 -23.27
N GLU A 241 -7.77 -3.42 -23.27
CA GLU A 241 -8.69 -3.99 -24.27
C GLU A 241 -10.05 -3.27 -24.30
N ALA A 242 -10.60 -2.94 -23.12
CA ALA A 242 -11.89 -2.22 -23.02
C ALA A 242 -11.81 -0.81 -23.61
N VAL A 243 -10.71 -0.10 -23.43
CA VAL A 243 -10.48 1.25 -24.00
C VAL A 243 -10.26 1.19 -25.51
N LEU A 244 -9.47 0.21 -26.00
CA LEU A 244 -9.23 0.02 -27.43
C LEU A 244 -10.52 -0.32 -28.20
N ASN A 245 -11.37 -1.13 -27.60
CA ASN A 245 -12.66 -1.54 -28.19
C ASN A 245 -13.77 -0.47 -28.03
N SER A 246 -13.47 0.65 -27.37
CA SER A 246 -14.43 1.76 -27.28
C SER A 246 -14.56 2.49 -28.61
N PHE A 247 -15.81 2.72 -29.04
CA PHE A 247 -16.13 3.54 -30.21
C PHE A 247 -15.86 5.04 -30.01
N GLU A 248 -15.69 5.49 -28.76
CA GLU A 248 -15.42 6.89 -28.44
C GLU A 248 -13.93 7.19 -28.69
N SER A 249 -13.64 8.13 -29.60
CA SER A 249 -12.27 8.50 -29.98
C SER A 249 -11.57 9.37 -28.93
N ASN A 250 -12.35 10.04 -28.09
CA ASN A 250 -11.88 10.99 -27.08
C ASN A 250 -11.61 10.37 -25.69
N ILE A 251 -11.45 9.04 -25.63
CA ILE A 251 -11.08 8.34 -24.39
C ILE A 251 -9.62 7.95 -24.45
N HIS A 252 -8.88 8.33 -23.43
CA HIS A 252 -7.48 8.01 -23.25
C HIS A 252 -7.24 7.24 -21.94
N LEU A 253 -6.21 6.41 -21.92
CA LEU A 253 -5.79 5.64 -20.74
C LEU A 253 -4.30 5.87 -20.45
N VAL A 254 -4.00 6.36 -19.27
CA VAL A 254 -2.64 6.33 -18.71
C VAL A 254 -2.44 5.03 -17.94
N VAL A 255 -1.37 4.32 -18.27
CA VAL A 255 -0.90 3.13 -17.56
C VAL A 255 0.48 3.40 -17.00
N PHE A 256 0.67 3.22 -15.70
CA PHE A 256 1.96 3.40 -15.05
C PHE A 256 2.38 2.21 -14.20
N GLY A 257 3.69 2.04 -14.01
CA GLY A 257 4.25 1.00 -13.14
C GLY A 257 5.18 0.03 -13.86
N ASN A 258 5.54 -1.06 -13.18
CA ASN A 258 6.44 -2.08 -13.71
C ASN A 258 5.66 -3.24 -14.33
N ILE A 259 5.95 -3.54 -15.59
CA ILE A 259 5.39 -4.69 -16.29
C ILE A 259 6.11 -5.96 -15.82
N ALA A 260 5.35 -6.94 -15.34
CA ALA A 260 5.88 -8.25 -15.02
C ALA A 260 6.31 -8.99 -16.31
N PRO A 261 7.40 -9.77 -16.29
CA PRO A 261 7.93 -10.40 -17.51
C PRO A 261 6.90 -11.21 -18.28
N GLU A 262 6.01 -11.90 -17.59
CA GLU A 262 4.93 -12.71 -18.17
C GLU A 262 3.86 -11.88 -18.90
N MET A 263 3.73 -10.59 -18.57
CA MET A 263 2.75 -9.69 -19.18
C MET A 263 3.32 -8.89 -20.35
N LYS A 264 4.65 -8.86 -20.51
CA LYS A 264 5.29 -7.93 -21.43
C LYS A 264 4.75 -8.02 -22.86
N LYS A 265 4.70 -9.21 -23.45
CA LYS A 265 4.21 -9.40 -24.83
C LYS A 265 2.76 -8.92 -25.00
N LYS A 266 1.91 -9.18 -24.00
CA LYS A 266 0.51 -8.78 -24.03
C LYS A 266 0.35 -7.26 -23.92
N ILE A 267 1.09 -6.64 -23.04
CA ILE A 267 1.04 -5.17 -22.87
C ILE A 267 1.60 -4.48 -24.10
N ASP A 268 2.77 -4.91 -24.59
CA ASP A 268 3.40 -4.32 -25.80
C ASP A 268 2.44 -4.35 -27.02
N SER A 269 1.63 -5.44 -27.17
CA SER A 269 0.65 -5.53 -28.26
C SER A 269 -0.58 -4.63 -28.12
N LEU A 270 -0.82 -4.09 -26.92
CA LEU A 270 -1.96 -3.21 -26.62
C LEU A 270 -1.53 -1.73 -26.49
N GLU A 271 -0.23 -1.47 -26.31
CA GLU A 271 0.33 -0.14 -26.10
C GLU A 271 0.47 0.67 -27.39
N ASP A 272 0.63 0.00 -28.54
CA ASP A 272 0.83 0.65 -29.84
C ASP A 272 -0.47 1.26 -30.38
N ASN A 273 -1.00 2.27 -29.65
CA ASN A 273 -2.22 2.96 -30.00
C ASN A 273 -2.24 4.37 -29.38
N GLU A 274 -2.79 5.34 -30.11
CA GLU A 274 -2.90 6.74 -29.68
C GLU A 274 -3.74 6.96 -28.41
N LYS A 275 -4.61 5.98 -28.05
CA LYS A 275 -5.45 6.06 -26.84
C LYS A 275 -4.74 5.62 -25.57
N ILE A 276 -3.63 4.86 -25.65
CA ILE A 276 -2.98 4.27 -24.50
C ILE A 276 -1.59 4.86 -24.29
N HIS A 277 -1.37 5.45 -23.15
CA HIS A 277 -0.13 6.12 -22.74
C HIS A 277 0.55 5.34 -21.63
N TYR A 278 1.51 4.47 -21.96
CA TYR A 278 2.35 3.84 -20.95
C TYR A 278 3.48 4.78 -20.55
N VAL A 279 3.49 5.23 -19.30
CA VAL A 279 4.42 6.23 -18.79
C VAL A 279 5.52 5.66 -17.90
N GLY A 280 5.59 4.33 -17.81
CA GLY A 280 6.61 3.65 -17.01
C GLY A 280 6.38 3.78 -15.49
N TRP A 281 7.45 3.62 -14.71
CA TRP A 281 7.41 3.78 -13.26
C TRP A 281 7.31 5.25 -12.87
N LEU A 282 6.38 5.57 -11.98
CA LEU A 282 6.22 6.90 -11.40
C LEU A 282 6.62 6.92 -9.92
N SER A 283 7.27 8.00 -9.49
CA SER A 283 7.42 8.31 -8.05
C SER A 283 6.06 8.63 -7.43
N SER A 284 5.99 8.67 -6.10
CA SER A 284 4.74 9.02 -5.40
C SER A 284 4.23 10.41 -5.80
N GLU A 285 5.11 11.41 -5.90
CA GLU A 285 4.76 12.77 -6.32
C GLU A 285 4.23 12.78 -7.77
N LYS A 286 4.91 12.10 -8.69
CA LYS A 286 4.46 11.99 -10.07
C LYS A 286 3.13 11.25 -10.20
N THR A 287 2.90 10.23 -9.39
CA THR A 287 1.61 9.53 -9.36
C THR A 287 0.46 10.49 -9.00
N ILE A 288 0.68 11.40 -8.05
CA ILE A 288 -0.29 12.44 -7.70
C ILE A 288 -0.53 13.41 -8.86
N GLU A 289 0.53 13.86 -9.56
CA GLU A 289 0.38 14.73 -10.74
C GLU A 289 -0.50 14.06 -11.81
N TYR A 290 -0.29 12.77 -12.08
CA TYR A 290 -1.11 12.03 -13.04
C TYR A 290 -2.53 11.76 -12.55
N PHE A 291 -2.75 11.56 -11.26
CA PHE A 291 -4.08 11.51 -10.68
C PHE A 291 -4.81 12.84 -10.87
N PHE A 292 -4.16 13.98 -10.66
CA PHE A 292 -4.76 15.29 -10.90
C PHE A 292 -5.16 15.52 -12.36
N ALA A 293 -4.44 14.92 -13.30
CA ALA A 293 -4.75 15.03 -14.73
C ALA A 293 -5.93 14.18 -15.18
N SER A 294 -6.32 13.17 -14.37
CA SER A 294 -7.26 12.14 -14.77
C SER A 294 -8.69 12.43 -14.29
N ASP A 295 -9.67 11.95 -15.06
CA ASP A 295 -11.10 12.08 -14.78
C ASP A 295 -11.64 10.85 -14.02
N LEU A 296 -11.00 9.68 -14.18
CA LEU A 296 -11.41 8.40 -13.59
C LEU A 296 -10.20 7.52 -13.27
N ALA A 297 -10.18 6.93 -12.08
CA ALA A 297 -9.22 5.89 -11.73
C ALA A 297 -9.88 4.50 -11.84
N VAL A 298 -9.24 3.55 -12.56
CA VAL A 298 -9.78 2.19 -12.72
C VAL A 298 -8.75 1.16 -12.31
N PHE A 299 -9.07 0.36 -11.30
CA PHE A 299 -8.23 -0.72 -10.81
C PHE A 299 -8.98 -2.05 -10.86
N PRO A 300 -8.92 -2.77 -12.00
CA PRO A 300 -9.79 -3.92 -12.26
C PRO A 300 -9.31 -5.22 -11.63
N GLY A 301 -8.28 -5.18 -10.80
CA GLY A 301 -7.68 -6.38 -10.20
C GLY A 301 -7.52 -6.33 -8.69
N THR A 302 -6.47 -6.98 -8.18
CA THR A 302 -6.21 -7.06 -6.75
C THR A 302 -5.90 -5.69 -6.15
N HIS A 303 -6.32 -5.50 -4.89
CA HIS A 303 -6.11 -4.30 -4.09
C HIS A 303 -4.64 -3.82 -4.08
N SER A 304 -4.46 -2.51 -4.06
CA SER A 304 -3.19 -1.82 -3.78
C SER A 304 -3.47 -0.47 -3.09
N VAL A 305 -2.48 0.10 -2.45
CA VAL A 305 -2.57 1.43 -1.81
C VAL A 305 -3.01 2.56 -2.76
N LEU A 306 -2.89 2.34 -4.06
CA LEU A 306 -3.37 3.28 -5.08
C LEU A 306 -4.89 3.48 -5.03
N TRP A 307 -5.65 2.54 -4.46
CA TRP A 307 -7.09 2.68 -4.27
C TRP A 307 -7.40 3.79 -3.27
N GLU A 308 -6.75 3.73 -2.11
CA GLU A 308 -6.89 4.74 -1.06
C GLU A 308 -6.33 6.09 -1.50
N GLN A 309 -5.23 6.09 -2.28
CA GLN A 309 -4.68 7.32 -2.83
C GLN A 309 -5.64 7.99 -3.83
N ALA A 310 -6.23 7.23 -4.74
CA ALA A 310 -7.21 7.75 -5.70
C ALA A 310 -8.43 8.36 -4.98
N VAL A 311 -8.97 7.65 -3.97
CA VAL A 311 -10.09 8.15 -3.17
C VAL A 311 -9.68 9.37 -2.36
N GLY A 312 -8.50 9.37 -1.72
CA GLY A 312 -7.99 10.49 -0.93
C GLY A 312 -7.73 11.76 -1.75
N ILE A 313 -7.43 11.61 -3.05
CA ILE A 313 -7.28 12.73 -3.99
C ILE A 313 -8.64 13.20 -4.53
N GLY A 314 -9.71 12.45 -4.30
CA GLY A 314 -11.06 12.81 -4.73
C GLY A 314 -11.37 12.44 -6.17
N ILE A 315 -10.68 11.45 -6.77
CA ILE A 315 -10.98 10.99 -8.12
C ILE A 315 -12.08 9.94 -8.07
N PRO A 316 -13.14 10.06 -8.90
CA PRO A 316 -14.09 8.97 -9.11
C PRO A 316 -13.36 7.69 -9.48
N SER A 317 -13.77 6.55 -8.92
CA SER A 317 -12.98 5.34 -9.08
C SER A 317 -13.84 4.11 -9.40
N ILE A 318 -13.24 3.17 -10.13
CA ILE A 318 -13.80 1.83 -10.35
C ILE A 318 -12.81 0.81 -9.82
N PHE A 319 -13.25 -0.03 -8.89
CA PHE A 319 -12.43 -1.05 -8.27
C PHE A 319 -12.96 -2.46 -8.53
N LYS A 320 -12.08 -3.46 -8.50
CA LYS A 320 -12.53 -4.85 -8.43
C LYS A 320 -13.16 -5.14 -7.07
N TYR A 321 -14.34 -5.74 -7.09
CA TYR A 321 -14.99 -6.21 -5.86
C TYR A 321 -14.20 -7.37 -5.24
N TRP A 322 -13.90 -7.23 -3.98
CA TRP A 322 -13.40 -8.29 -3.11
C TRP A 322 -14.11 -8.18 -1.76
N ASP A 323 -14.57 -9.30 -1.26
CA ASP A 323 -15.16 -9.34 0.08
C ASP A 323 -14.18 -8.78 1.12
N GLY A 324 -14.64 -7.83 1.93
CA GLY A 324 -13.80 -7.13 2.90
C GLY A 324 -12.78 -6.13 2.32
N MET A 325 -12.97 -5.68 1.07
CA MET A 325 -12.15 -4.64 0.42
C MET A 325 -12.98 -3.47 -0.09
N THR A 326 -14.18 -3.27 0.48
CA THR A 326 -15.10 -2.20 0.08
C THR A 326 -14.99 -0.95 0.95
N HIS A 327 -13.99 -0.86 1.81
CA HIS A 327 -13.74 0.26 2.72
C HIS A 327 -13.41 1.59 2.00
N VAL A 328 -13.06 1.52 0.73
CA VAL A 328 -12.82 2.69 -0.15
C VAL A 328 -14.12 3.33 -0.65
N ASP A 329 -15.27 2.68 -0.47
CA ASP A 329 -16.59 3.24 -0.77
C ASP A 329 -17.09 4.07 0.39
N LEU A 330 -17.10 5.39 0.20
CA LEU A 330 -17.53 6.39 1.17
C LEU A 330 -18.97 6.88 0.91
N GLY A 331 -19.70 6.16 0.07
CA GLY A 331 -21.08 6.50 -0.27
C GLY A 331 -21.25 7.13 -1.65
N GLY A 332 -20.84 6.41 -2.69
CA GLY A 332 -21.05 6.78 -4.08
C GLY A 332 -19.89 7.44 -4.80
N ASN A 333 -18.70 7.38 -4.21
CA ASN A 333 -17.43 7.82 -4.81
C ASN A 333 -16.81 6.77 -5.73
N CYS A 334 -17.29 5.53 -5.71
CA CYS A 334 -16.75 4.47 -6.55
C CYS A 334 -17.80 3.46 -7.01
N LEU A 335 -17.43 2.68 -8.02
CA LEU A 335 -18.16 1.51 -8.52
C LEU A 335 -17.30 0.26 -8.37
N PHE A 336 -17.95 -0.92 -8.35
CA PHE A 336 -17.24 -2.19 -8.28
C PHE A 336 -17.47 -3.05 -9.53
N LEU A 337 -16.39 -3.72 -9.98
CA LEU A 337 -16.38 -4.77 -11.00
C LEU A 337 -16.48 -6.13 -10.31
N PHE A 338 -17.38 -6.97 -10.79
CA PHE A 338 -17.62 -8.32 -10.23
C PHE A 338 -17.00 -9.42 -11.09
N GLU A 339 -16.87 -9.17 -12.40
CA GLU A 339 -16.28 -10.09 -13.36
C GLU A 339 -14.82 -9.70 -13.69
N ASN A 340 -14.07 -10.64 -14.27
CA ASN A 340 -12.76 -10.39 -14.84
C ASN A 340 -12.89 -10.35 -16.36
N SER A 341 -13.62 -9.35 -16.88
CA SER A 341 -13.88 -9.21 -18.33
C SER A 341 -13.75 -7.77 -18.80
N SER A 342 -13.27 -7.60 -20.02
CA SER A 342 -13.21 -6.30 -20.70
C SER A 342 -14.61 -5.77 -21.01
N GLU A 343 -15.59 -6.65 -21.22
CA GLU A 343 -16.99 -6.33 -21.48
C GLU A 343 -17.67 -5.67 -20.26
N GLU A 344 -17.44 -6.18 -19.05
CA GLU A 344 -17.95 -5.53 -17.84
C GLU A 344 -17.34 -4.15 -17.66
N ILE A 345 -16.03 -4.02 -17.87
CA ILE A 345 -15.33 -2.75 -17.80
C ILE A 345 -15.93 -1.77 -18.82
N SER A 346 -16.12 -2.19 -20.07
CA SER A 346 -16.71 -1.34 -21.12
C SER A 346 -18.15 -0.93 -20.83
N LYS A 347 -18.97 -1.81 -20.24
CA LYS A 347 -20.36 -1.51 -19.86
C LYS A 347 -20.44 -0.47 -18.74
N LYS A 348 -19.57 -0.58 -17.73
CA LYS A 348 -19.48 0.38 -16.61
C LYS A 348 -18.76 1.67 -17.00
N ASN A 349 -17.91 1.60 -18.00
CA ASN A 349 -17.26 2.74 -18.65
C ASN A 349 -18.18 3.47 -19.65
N LYS A 350 -19.48 3.25 -19.69
CA LYS A 350 -20.38 4.21 -20.31
C LYS A 350 -20.29 5.50 -19.52
N PHE A 351 -19.25 6.27 -19.85
CA PHE A 351 -18.73 7.46 -19.19
C PHE A 351 -19.77 8.58 -18.99
N SER A 352 -20.96 8.44 -19.59
CA SER A 352 -22.12 9.29 -19.35
C SER A 352 -22.60 9.33 -17.89
N PHE A 353 -22.30 8.30 -17.08
CA PHE A 353 -22.62 8.28 -15.65
C PHE A 353 -21.71 9.14 -14.78
N PHE A 354 -20.49 9.43 -15.25
CA PHE A 354 -19.51 10.24 -14.54
C PHE A 354 -19.47 11.71 -14.99
N LYS A 355 -20.41 12.12 -15.87
CA LYS A 355 -20.53 13.53 -16.27
C LYS A 355 -20.82 14.39 -15.06
N ARG A 356 -19.87 15.26 -14.79
CA ARG A 356 -19.76 16.43 -13.88
C ARG A 356 -20.64 16.51 -12.62
N ASP A 357 -21.88 16.07 -12.61
CA ASP A 357 -22.80 16.32 -11.48
C ASP A 357 -22.58 15.42 -10.25
N LYS A 358 -21.85 14.29 -10.38
CA LYS A 358 -21.50 13.40 -9.26
C LYS A 358 -20.06 13.59 -8.74
N VAL A 359 -19.18 14.24 -9.51
CA VAL A 359 -17.78 14.47 -9.15
C VAL A 359 -17.66 15.38 -7.93
N PHE A 360 -18.55 16.35 -7.76
CA PHE A 360 -18.54 17.29 -6.62
C PHE A 360 -18.81 16.64 -5.25
N ARG A 361 -19.50 15.50 -5.18
CA ARG A 361 -19.69 14.78 -3.92
C ARG A 361 -18.44 14.06 -3.43
N ASN A 362 -17.47 13.80 -4.30
CA ASN A 362 -16.24 13.09 -3.95
C ASN A 362 -15.21 13.99 -3.26
N GLU A 363 -15.18 15.28 -3.58
CA GLU A 363 -14.25 16.21 -2.90
C GLU A 363 -14.59 16.33 -1.41
N GLU A 364 -15.87 16.39 -1.04
CA GLU A 364 -16.29 16.42 0.36
C GLU A 364 -15.98 15.10 1.10
N ASN A 365 -16.16 13.95 0.44
CA ASN A 365 -15.93 12.63 1.05
C ASN A 365 -14.44 12.24 1.08
N SER A 366 -13.59 12.84 0.25
CA SER A 366 -12.15 12.54 0.21
C SER A 366 -11.41 12.88 1.51
N PHE A 367 -11.94 13.79 2.32
CA PHE A 367 -11.34 14.18 3.61
C PHE A 367 -11.17 13.02 4.59
N LEU A 368 -11.98 11.95 4.48
CA LEU A 368 -11.85 10.78 5.36
C LEU A 368 -10.59 9.94 5.11
N PHE A 369 -9.94 10.08 3.94
CA PHE A 369 -8.69 9.41 3.57
C PHE A 369 -7.48 10.35 3.57
N ARG A 370 -7.69 11.61 3.92
CA ARG A 370 -6.60 12.57 4.17
C ARG A 370 -6.17 12.38 5.62
N SER A 371 -4.91 12.15 5.84
CA SER A 371 -4.33 11.90 7.17
C SER A 371 -3.78 13.17 7.79
#